data_1389c5585d08387b3c77c6d30cf008c6
#
_entry.id   1389c5585d08387b3c77c6d30cf008c6
#
_cell.length_a   1.000
_cell.length_b   1.000
_cell.length_c   1.000
_cell.angle_alpha   90.00
_cell.angle_beta   90.00
_cell.angle_gamma   90.00
#
_symmetry.space_group_name_H-M   'P 1'
#
loop_
_entity.id
_entity.type
_entity.pdbx_description
1 polymer ?
#
loop_
_entity_poly.entity_id
_entity_poly.type
_entity_poly.pdbx_seq_one_letter_code
_entity_poly.pdbx_strand_id
1 'polypeptide(L)'
;RPKFQELVRDIKRGLIAKVIVYKLDRISRSILDFATMMELFQQYNVEFVSSTEKFDTSTPMGRAMLNICIVFAQLERETIQKRVTDAYYSRSQRGFKMGGKAPYGFHTEPIKMDGINTKRLVVKPEEAANIRLMFEMYAEPTTSYGDITRHFAEQGILFNGRELIRPTLAQMLRNPVYVQADLDVYEFFKSQGTVLVNDAADFTGMNGCYLYQGRDVKPDKAQSLKDQMLVLAPHEGI
;
A
#
# COMPACT_ATOMS: atom_id res chain seq x y z
N ARG A 1 23.80 -6.28 -11.21
CA ARG A 1 25.15 -6.57 -11.74
C ARG A 1 25.26 -5.96 -13.14
N PRO A 2 26.22 -5.05 -13.45
CA PRO A 2 26.29 -4.35 -14.75
C PRO A 2 26.38 -5.33 -15.95
N LYS A 3 27.25 -6.33 -15.87
CA LYS A 3 27.43 -7.35 -16.91
C LYS A 3 26.18 -8.20 -17.19
N PHE A 4 25.36 -8.46 -16.18
CA PHE A 4 24.10 -9.16 -16.36
C PHE A 4 23.06 -8.30 -17.11
N GLN A 5 23.03 -6.99 -16.83
CA GLN A 5 22.15 -6.05 -17.55
C GLN A 5 22.57 -5.90 -19.03
N GLU A 6 23.86 -6.00 -19.32
CA GLU A 6 24.39 -6.04 -20.68
C GLU A 6 23.91 -7.30 -21.41
N LEU A 7 24.06 -8.49 -20.78
CA LEU A 7 23.54 -9.75 -21.32
C LEU A 7 22.03 -9.66 -21.63
N VAL A 8 21.22 -9.13 -20.71
CA VAL A 8 19.77 -8.96 -20.92
C VAL A 8 19.48 -8.03 -22.09
N ARG A 9 20.24 -6.95 -22.28
CA ARG A 9 20.08 -6.06 -23.44
C ARG A 9 20.40 -6.77 -24.77
N ASP A 10 21.45 -7.57 -24.78
CA ASP A 10 21.88 -8.29 -25.99
C ASP A 10 20.89 -9.40 -26.34
N ILE A 11 20.32 -10.08 -25.34
CA ILE A 11 19.20 -11.02 -25.52
C ILE A 11 18.01 -10.34 -26.18
N LYS A 12 17.58 -9.18 -25.63
CA LYS A 12 16.44 -8.41 -26.16
C LYS A 12 16.65 -7.89 -27.57
N ARG A 13 17.92 -7.74 -28.00
CA ARG A 13 18.32 -7.37 -29.37
C ARG A 13 18.41 -8.58 -30.30
N GLY A 14 18.20 -9.79 -29.79
CA GLY A 14 18.33 -11.02 -30.61
C GLY A 14 19.77 -11.41 -30.96
N LEU A 15 20.75 -10.88 -30.24
CA LEU A 15 22.18 -11.14 -30.50
C LEU A 15 22.68 -12.43 -29.85
N ILE A 16 21.91 -13.01 -28.94
CA ILE A 16 22.27 -14.19 -28.14
C ILE A 16 21.29 -15.32 -28.45
N ALA A 17 21.78 -16.43 -28.97
CA ALA A 17 21.00 -17.63 -29.23
C ALA A 17 21.07 -18.64 -28.06
N LYS A 18 22.16 -18.65 -27.31
CA LYS A 18 22.40 -19.62 -26.23
C LYS A 18 23.24 -19.01 -25.12
N VAL A 19 22.85 -19.28 -23.87
CA VAL A 19 23.60 -18.90 -22.65
C VAL A 19 24.13 -20.16 -21.99
N ILE A 20 25.44 -20.23 -21.78
CA ILE A 20 26.10 -21.38 -21.14
C ILE A 20 26.71 -20.89 -19.82
N VAL A 21 26.40 -21.59 -18.73
CA VAL A 21 26.98 -21.33 -17.40
C VAL A 21 27.68 -22.58 -16.86
N TYR A 22 28.68 -22.37 -16.04
CA TYR A 22 29.34 -23.48 -15.37
C TYR A 22 28.46 -24.12 -14.33
N LYS A 23 27.82 -23.29 -13.46
CA LYS A 23 26.89 -23.71 -12.41
C LYS A 23 25.70 -22.78 -12.32
N LEU A 24 24.51 -23.30 -11.94
CA LEU A 24 23.29 -22.52 -11.76
C LEU A 24 23.45 -21.41 -10.70
N ASP A 25 24.21 -21.64 -9.63
CA ASP A 25 24.48 -20.65 -8.57
C ASP A 25 25.23 -19.40 -9.06
N ARG A 26 25.91 -19.49 -10.20
CA ARG A 26 26.60 -18.36 -10.82
C ARG A 26 25.64 -17.35 -11.45
N ILE A 27 24.51 -17.82 -11.87
CA ILE A 27 23.51 -16.97 -12.53
C ILE A 27 22.44 -16.51 -11.56
N SER A 28 21.92 -17.40 -10.72
CA SER A 28 20.93 -17.08 -9.68
C SER A 28 21.17 -17.85 -8.38
N ARG A 29 20.82 -17.22 -7.26
CA ARG A 29 20.83 -17.84 -5.91
C ARG A 29 19.42 -18.16 -5.40
N SER A 30 18.40 -17.74 -6.12
CA SER A 30 16.99 -17.93 -5.80
C SER A 30 16.32 -18.65 -6.95
N ILE A 31 15.45 -19.60 -6.64
CA ILE A 31 14.63 -20.29 -7.64
C ILE A 31 13.73 -19.32 -8.38
N LEU A 32 13.24 -18.28 -7.69
CA LEU A 32 12.42 -17.22 -8.23
C LEU A 32 13.16 -16.39 -9.26
N ASP A 33 14.39 -15.95 -8.96
CA ASP A 33 15.22 -15.19 -9.88
C ASP A 33 15.61 -16.03 -11.10
N PHE A 34 15.93 -17.32 -10.86
CA PHE A 34 16.24 -18.27 -11.93
C PHE A 34 15.05 -18.45 -12.88
N ALA A 35 13.86 -18.71 -12.36
CA ALA A 35 12.66 -18.87 -13.18
C ALA A 35 12.31 -17.61 -13.96
N THR A 36 12.38 -16.42 -13.34
CA THR A 36 12.13 -15.13 -14.03
C THR A 36 13.10 -14.91 -15.20
N MET A 37 14.36 -15.32 -15.03
CA MET A 37 15.34 -15.24 -16.08
C MET A 37 15.10 -16.27 -17.18
N MET A 38 14.67 -17.47 -16.83
CA MET A 38 14.31 -18.50 -17.81
C MET A 38 13.05 -18.14 -18.60
N GLU A 39 12.06 -17.48 -17.97
CA GLU A 39 10.89 -16.89 -18.66
C GLU A 39 11.36 -15.88 -19.73
N LEU A 40 12.33 -15.02 -19.39
CA LEU A 40 12.92 -14.09 -20.34
C LEU A 40 13.61 -14.81 -21.50
N PHE A 41 14.43 -15.83 -21.20
CA PHE A 41 15.15 -16.58 -22.24
C PHE A 41 14.16 -17.28 -23.18
N GLN A 42 13.10 -17.87 -22.65
CA GLN A 42 12.05 -18.50 -23.44
C GLN A 42 11.31 -17.48 -24.32
N GLN A 43 11.00 -16.29 -23.80
CA GLN A 43 10.36 -15.21 -24.56
C GLN A 43 11.17 -14.77 -25.79
N TYR A 44 12.50 -14.80 -25.67
CA TYR A 44 13.41 -14.41 -26.74
C TYR A 44 14.05 -15.60 -27.49
N ASN A 45 13.52 -16.83 -27.28
CA ASN A 45 14.03 -18.07 -27.90
C ASN A 45 15.52 -18.33 -27.63
N VAL A 46 16.00 -17.98 -26.43
CA VAL A 46 17.38 -18.23 -26.00
C VAL A 46 17.46 -19.55 -25.26
N GLU A 47 18.33 -20.44 -25.72
CA GLU A 47 18.62 -21.71 -25.04
C GLU A 47 19.52 -21.47 -23.82
N PHE A 48 19.32 -22.26 -22.76
CA PHE A 48 20.14 -22.21 -21.55
C PHE A 48 20.73 -23.57 -21.21
N VAL A 49 22.04 -23.58 -20.93
CA VAL A 49 22.77 -24.79 -20.58
C VAL A 49 23.60 -24.56 -19.31
N SER A 50 23.45 -25.43 -18.34
CA SER A 50 24.39 -25.55 -17.20
C SER A 50 25.25 -26.80 -17.36
N SER A 51 26.56 -26.61 -17.31
CA SER A 51 27.53 -27.69 -17.57
C SER A 51 27.57 -28.69 -16.42
N THR A 52 27.53 -28.22 -15.17
CA THR A 52 27.70 -29.08 -13.97
C THR A 52 26.45 -29.87 -13.62
N GLU A 53 25.28 -29.23 -13.70
CA GLU A 53 23.99 -29.84 -13.34
C GLU A 53 23.34 -30.59 -14.50
N LYS A 54 24.00 -30.64 -15.68
CA LYS A 54 23.47 -31.24 -16.91
C LYS A 54 22.06 -30.75 -17.27
N PHE A 55 21.80 -29.46 -16.97
CA PHE A 55 20.54 -28.80 -17.26
C PHE A 55 20.65 -28.12 -18.64
N ASP A 56 19.84 -28.59 -19.60
CA ASP A 56 19.88 -28.08 -20.98
C ASP A 56 18.44 -27.91 -21.51
N THR A 57 18.03 -26.67 -21.73
CA THR A 57 16.67 -26.34 -22.20
C THR A 57 16.42 -26.71 -23.65
N SER A 58 17.43 -27.06 -24.41
CA SER A 58 17.25 -27.62 -25.76
C SER A 58 16.68 -29.02 -25.76
N THR A 59 16.85 -29.78 -24.64
CA THR A 59 16.35 -31.15 -24.49
C THR A 59 14.91 -31.18 -23.94
N PRO A 60 14.12 -32.23 -24.29
CA PRO A 60 12.78 -32.39 -23.70
C PRO A 60 12.79 -32.45 -22.16
N MET A 61 13.76 -33.14 -21.58
CA MET A 61 13.91 -33.27 -20.12
C MET A 61 14.25 -31.92 -19.48
N GLY A 62 15.17 -31.14 -20.07
CA GLY A 62 15.53 -29.82 -19.56
C GLY A 62 14.36 -28.85 -19.65
N ARG A 63 13.55 -28.90 -20.69
CA ARG A 63 12.30 -28.11 -20.78
C ARG A 63 11.28 -28.52 -19.73
N ALA A 64 11.12 -29.80 -19.45
CA ALA A 64 10.23 -30.27 -18.38
C ALA A 64 10.69 -29.78 -17.00
N MET A 65 11.99 -29.86 -16.70
CA MET A 65 12.56 -29.31 -15.46
C MET A 65 12.39 -27.81 -15.36
N LEU A 66 12.58 -27.07 -16.45
CA LEU A 66 12.34 -25.63 -16.50
C LEU A 66 10.88 -25.29 -16.13
N ASN A 67 9.91 -25.97 -16.71
CA ASN A 67 8.50 -25.77 -16.40
C ASN A 67 8.21 -26.01 -14.90
N ILE A 68 8.80 -27.04 -14.32
CA ILE A 68 8.70 -27.33 -12.87
C ILE A 68 9.28 -26.15 -12.06
N CYS A 69 10.44 -25.64 -12.42
CA CYS A 69 11.04 -24.48 -11.75
C CYS A 69 10.15 -23.23 -11.83
N ILE A 70 9.53 -22.97 -12.98
CA ILE A 70 8.60 -21.85 -13.17
C ILE A 70 7.37 -21.99 -12.26
N VAL A 71 6.79 -23.20 -12.16
CA VAL A 71 5.64 -23.46 -11.27
C VAL A 71 6.02 -23.23 -9.81
N PHE A 72 7.19 -23.73 -9.36
CA PHE A 72 7.65 -23.46 -7.99
C PHE A 72 7.90 -21.98 -7.72
N ALA A 73 8.46 -21.24 -8.67
CA ALA A 73 8.65 -19.80 -8.51
C ALA A 73 7.33 -19.05 -8.44
N GLN A 74 6.32 -19.46 -9.20
CA GLN A 74 4.98 -18.90 -9.11
C GLN A 74 4.36 -19.17 -7.72
N LEU A 75 4.45 -20.39 -7.22
CA LEU A 75 3.98 -20.75 -5.87
C LEU A 75 4.68 -19.91 -4.79
N GLU A 76 5.99 -19.69 -4.92
CA GLU A 76 6.75 -18.83 -3.99
C GLU A 76 6.24 -17.38 -4.03
N ARG A 77 6.02 -16.81 -5.24
CA ARG A 77 5.46 -15.45 -5.41
C ARG A 77 4.09 -15.32 -4.72
N GLU A 78 3.19 -16.27 -4.96
CA GLU A 78 1.85 -16.28 -4.36
C GLU A 78 1.91 -16.40 -2.83
N THR A 79 2.82 -17.25 -2.33
CA THR A 79 3.06 -17.41 -0.88
C THR A 79 3.58 -16.13 -0.25
N ILE A 80 4.54 -15.45 -0.88
CA ILE A 80 5.07 -14.16 -0.41
C ILE A 80 3.95 -13.10 -0.43
N GLN A 81 3.19 -13.01 -1.51
CA GLN A 81 2.07 -12.07 -1.63
C GLN A 81 1.04 -12.30 -0.52
N LYS A 82 0.66 -13.55 -0.27
CA LYS A 82 -0.26 -13.90 0.81
C LYS A 82 0.28 -13.45 2.18
N ARG A 83 1.55 -13.76 2.48
CA ARG A 83 2.19 -13.34 3.76
C ARG A 83 2.22 -11.81 3.92
N VAL A 84 2.53 -11.07 2.85
CA VAL A 84 2.52 -9.59 2.87
C VAL A 84 1.10 -9.08 3.12
N THR A 85 0.10 -9.64 2.46
CA THR A 85 -1.31 -9.29 2.65
C THR A 85 -1.77 -9.60 4.07
N ASP A 86 -1.48 -10.80 4.60
CA ASP A 86 -1.84 -11.20 5.96
C ASP A 86 -1.18 -10.28 7.00
N ALA A 87 0.09 -9.93 6.82
CA ALA A 87 0.80 -8.99 7.69
C ALA A 87 0.20 -7.57 7.62
N TYR A 88 -0.24 -7.12 6.44
CA TYR A 88 -0.92 -5.84 6.27
C TYR A 88 -2.22 -5.81 7.08
N TYR A 89 -3.11 -6.80 6.90
CA TYR A 89 -4.39 -6.84 7.61
C TYR A 89 -4.22 -7.03 9.12
N SER A 90 -3.30 -7.89 9.55
CA SER A 90 -2.98 -8.05 10.96
C SER A 90 -2.56 -6.73 11.62
N ARG A 91 -1.73 -5.92 10.95
CA ARG A 91 -1.30 -4.62 11.46
C ARG A 91 -2.40 -3.58 11.39
N SER A 92 -3.14 -3.49 10.29
CA SER A 92 -4.21 -2.51 10.13
C SER A 92 -5.31 -2.71 11.19
N GLN A 93 -5.71 -3.94 11.50
CA GLN A 93 -6.68 -4.26 12.54
C GLN A 93 -6.22 -3.88 13.96
N ARG A 94 -4.91 -3.78 14.19
CA ARG A 94 -4.34 -3.34 15.47
C ARG A 94 -4.08 -1.84 15.54
N GLY A 95 -4.62 -1.05 14.62
CA GLY A 95 -4.48 0.42 14.61
C GLY A 95 -3.10 0.92 14.16
N PHE A 96 -2.28 0.11 13.49
CA PHE A 96 -1.02 0.59 12.95
C PHE A 96 -1.27 1.55 11.77
N LYS A 97 -0.50 2.64 11.70
CA LYS A 97 -0.49 3.49 10.52
C LYS A 97 0.15 2.74 9.33
N MET A 98 -0.67 2.40 8.35
CA MET A 98 -0.24 1.66 7.18
C MET A 98 0.25 2.61 6.08
N GLY A 99 1.57 2.80 5.99
CA GLY A 99 2.22 3.56 4.91
C GLY A 99 1.72 5.00 4.69
N GLY A 100 2.14 5.60 3.58
CA GLY A 100 1.70 6.92 3.13
C GLY A 100 2.30 8.10 3.91
N LYS A 101 2.12 9.31 3.35
CA LYS A 101 2.46 10.58 4.01
C LYS A 101 1.48 10.86 5.17
N ALA A 102 1.90 11.67 6.13
CA ALA A 102 0.97 12.19 7.11
C ALA A 102 -0.08 13.08 6.41
N PRO A 103 -1.38 12.95 6.76
CA PRO A 103 -2.38 13.92 6.34
C PRO A 103 -2.03 15.33 6.83
N TYR A 104 -2.53 16.36 6.16
CA TYR A 104 -2.42 17.74 6.66
C TYR A 104 -3.04 17.83 8.06
N GLY A 105 -2.45 18.59 8.94
CA GLY A 105 -2.82 18.63 10.37
C GLY A 105 -2.02 17.67 11.25
N PHE A 106 -1.23 16.78 10.66
CA PHE A 106 -0.42 15.81 11.39
C PHE A 106 1.03 15.73 10.88
N HIS A 107 1.91 15.31 11.77
CA HIS A 107 3.22 14.76 11.41
C HIS A 107 3.36 13.33 11.94
N THR A 108 4.45 12.64 11.59
CA THR A 108 4.67 11.29 12.09
C THR A 108 5.81 11.25 13.08
N GLU A 109 5.61 10.54 14.20
CA GLU A 109 6.64 10.20 15.17
C GLU A 109 6.88 8.69 15.26
N PRO A 110 8.11 8.25 15.52
CA PRO A 110 8.40 6.85 15.76
C PRO A 110 7.76 6.40 17.08
N ILE A 111 7.16 5.22 17.08
CA ILE A 111 6.58 4.58 18.26
C ILE A 111 6.84 3.07 18.20
N LYS A 112 6.84 2.42 19.35
CA LYS A 112 6.86 0.97 19.45
C LYS A 112 5.47 0.48 19.89
N MET A 113 4.79 -0.27 19.00
CA MET A 113 3.50 -0.91 19.27
C MET A 113 3.67 -2.42 19.21
N ASP A 114 3.24 -3.14 20.24
CA ASP A 114 3.36 -4.62 20.34
C ASP A 114 4.75 -5.14 20.00
N GLY A 115 5.80 -4.44 20.45
CA GLY A 115 7.18 -4.80 20.15
C GLY A 115 7.68 -4.41 18.76
N ILE A 116 6.83 -3.88 17.87
CA ILE A 116 7.15 -3.51 16.49
C ILE A 116 7.41 -2.01 16.40
N ASN A 117 8.53 -1.62 15.79
CA ASN A 117 8.81 -0.22 15.48
C ASN A 117 7.89 0.26 14.36
N THR A 118 7.14 1.32 14.60
CA THR A 118 6.20 1.92 13.65
C THR A 118 6.17 3.44 13.80
N LYS A 119 5.21 4.09 13.17
CA LYS A 119 4.98 5.54 13.28
C LYS A 119 3.54 5.79 13.71
N ARG A 120 3.33 6.79 14.57
CA ARG A 120 2.00 7.34 14.86
C ARG A 120 1.85 8.72 14.24
N LEU A 121 0.62 9.15 14.08
CA LEU A 121 0.31 10.55 13.78
C LEU A 121 0.33 11.36 15.08
N VAL A 122 0.84 12.58 14.98
CA VAL A 122 0.83 13.56 16.07
C VAL A 122 0.31 14.86 15.48
N VAL A 123 -0.61 15.52 16.20
CA VAL A 123 -1.27 16.75 15.77
C VAL A 123 -0.25 17.88 15.65
N LYS A 124 -0.33 18.63 14.57
CA LYS A 124 0.36 19.91 14.38
C LYS A 124 -0.61 21.05 14.70
N PRO A 125 -0.46 21.77 15.81
CA PRO A 125 -1.47 22.73 16.28
C PRO A 125 -1.85 23.79 15.24
N GLU A 126 -0.88 24.33 14.51
CA GLU A 126 -1.12 25.35 13.47
C GLU A 126 -1.96 24.81 12.31
N GLU A 127 -1.63 23.63 11.79
CA GLU A 127 -2.37 23.00 10.71
C GLU A 127 -3.74 22.46 11.21
N ALA A 128 -3.82 22.01 12.47
CA ALA A 128 -5.06 21.53 13.09
C ALA A 128 -6.09 22.65 13.25
N ALA A 129 -5.66 23.89 13.53
CA ALA A 129 -6.56 25.03 13.58
C ALA A 129 -7.27 25.26 12.22
N ASN A 130 -6.54 25.10 11.12
CA ASN A 130 -7.12 25.19 9.79
C ASN A 130 -8.10 24.04 9.49
N ILE A 131 -7.82 22.86 9.99
CA ILE A 131 -8.75 21.71 9.86
C ILE A 131 -10.05 21.98 10.62
N ARG A 132 -9.98 22.43 11.89
CA ARG A 132 -11.18 22.79 12.66
C ARG A 132 -12.01 23.86 11.94
N LEU A 133 -11.37 24.95 11.51
CA LEU A 133 -12.05 26.02 10.75
C LEU A 133 -12.72 25.47 9.48
N MET A 134 -12.05 24.55 8.78
CA MET A 134 -12.61 23.88 7.57
C MET A 134 -13.91 23.12 7.90
N PHE A 135 -13.93 22.36 8.99
CA PHE A 135 -15.11 21.62 9.43
C PHE A 135 -16.20 22.55 9.95
N GLU A 136 -15.85 23.58 10.72
CA GLU A 136 -16.79 24.62 11.17
C GLU A 136 -17.47 25.34 9.98
N MET A 137 -16.70 25.78 8.99
CA MET A 137 -17.25 26.37 7.78
C MET A 137 -18.16 25.40 7.01
N TYR A 138 -17.79 24.13 6.94
CA TYR A 138 -18.60 23.12 6.26
C TYR A 138 -19.90 22.79 6.99
N ALA A 139 -19.94 22.92 8.30
CA ALA A 139 -21.15 22.72 9.12
C ALA A 139 -22.20 23.83 8.90
N GLU A 140 -21.79 25.00 8.38
CA GLU A 140 -22.71 26.09 8.06
C GLU A 140 -23.51 25.76 6.79
N PRO A 141 -24.88 25.72 6.85
CA PRO A 141 -25.71 25.27 5.73
C PRO A 141 -25.56 26.09 4.44
N THR A 142 -25.12 27.35 4.54
CA THR A 142 -24.97 28.28 3.41
C THR A 142 -23.58 28.23 2.76
N THR A 143 -22.64 27.50 3.36
CA THR A 143 -21.23 27.48 2.88
C THR A 143 -21.00 26.36 1.88
N SER A 144 -20.56 26.73 0.68
CA SER A 144 -20.19 25.77 -0.36
C SER A 144 -18.69 25.37 -0.28
N TYR A 145 -18.32 24.26 -0.91
CA TYR A 145 -16.90 23.91 -1.09
C TYR A 145 -16.08 25.00 -1.76
N GLY A 146 -16.73 25.79 -2.65
CA GLY A 146 -16.10 26.93 -3.32
C GLY A 146 -15.75 28.05 -2.36
N ASP A 147 -16.61 28.34 -1.41
CA ASP A 147 -16.38 29.40 -0.41
C ASP A 147 -15.25 29.01 0.53
N ILE A 148 -15.22 27.75 0.99
CA ILE A 148 -14.13 27.22 1.84
C ILE A 148 -12.79 27.33 1.09
N THR A 149 -12.71 26.83 -0.15
CA THR A 149 -11.44 26.88 -0.90
C THR A 149 -10.98 28.30 -1.19
N ARG A 150 -11.91 29.22 -1.47
CA ARG A 150 -11.63 30.66 -1.68
C ARG A 150 -11.10 31.30 -0.39
N HIS A 151 -11.74 31.04 0.75
CA HIS A 151 -11.31 31.57 2.05
C HIS A 151 -9.83 31.22 2.33
N PHE A 152 -9.43 29.95 2.20
CA PHE A 152 -8.05 29.54 2.44
C PHE A 152 -7.08 30.11 1.40
N ALA A 153 -7.48 30.26 0.14
CA ALA A 153 -6.66 30.88 -0.90
C ALA A 153 -6.43 32.37 -0.64
N GLU A 154 -7.45 33.12 -0.22
CA GLU A 154 -7.35 34.54 0.14
C GLU A 154 -6.44 34.77 1.36
N GLN A 155 -6.40 33.83 2.30
CA GLN A 155 -5.50 33.84 3.44
C GLN A 155 -4.07 33.36 3.11
N GLY A 156 -3.82 32.93 1.87
CA GLY A 156 -2.53 32.38 1.45
C GLY A 156 -2.13 31.07 2.13
N ILE A 157 -3.11 30.33 2.68
CA ILE A 157 -2.87 29.07 3.41
C ILE A 157 -2.70 27.92 2.43
N LEU A 158 -1.55 27.27 2.50
CA LEU A 158 -1.21 26.13 1.63
C LEU A 158 -1.38 24.80 2.37
N PHE A 159 -2.03 23.85 1.73
CA PHE A 159 -2.19 22.48 2.22
C PHE A 159 -1.12 21.57 1.59
N ASN A 160 -0.14 21.16 2.40
CA ASN A 160 1.04 20.43 1.93
C ASN A 160 1.78 21.14 0.77
N GLY A 161 1.89 22.48 0.84
CA GLY A 161 2.58 23.31 -0.15
C GLY A 161 1.79 23.58 -1.43
N ARG A 162 0.47 23.35 -1.44
CA ARG A 162 -0.42 23.58 -2.59
C ARG A 162 -1.71 24.27 -2.14
N GLU A 163 -2.35 25.00 -3.03
CA GLU A 163 -3.69 25.53 -2.78
C GLU A 163 -4.71 24.42 -2.55
N LEU A 164 -5.68 24.67 -1.67
CA LEU A 164 -6.77 23.76 -1.41
C LEU A 164 -7.77 23.78 -2.56
N ILE A 165 -7.91 22.66 -3.25
CA ILE A 165 -8.89 22.46 -4.32
C ILE A 165 -10.09 21.65 -3.83
N ARG A 166 -11.27 21.84 -4.47
CA ARG A 166 -12.52 21.15 -4.09
C ARG A 166 -12.40 19.61 -3.93
N PRO A 167 -11.73 18.87 -4.84
CA PRO A 167 -11.56 17.42 -4.65
C PRO A 167 -10.75 17.07 -3.40
N THR A 168 -9.69 17.81 -3.10
CA THR A 168 -8.87 17.62 -1.90
C THR A 168 -9.67 17.93 -0.63
N LEU A 169 -10.42 19.04 -0.63
CA LEU A 169 -11.34 19.39 0.46
C LEU A 169 -12.34 18.26 0.72
N ALA A 170 -13.01 17.75 -0.34
CA ALA A 170 -13.97 16.67 -0.20
C ALA A 170 -13.35 15.37 0.36
N GLN A 171 -12.09 15.07 0.00
CA GLN A 171 -11.37 13.93 0.58
C GLN A 171 -11.02 14.15 2.05
N MET A 172 -10.63 15.37 2.43
CA MET A 172 -10.31 15.70 3.82
C MET A 172 -11.54 15.62 4.71
N LEU A 173 -12.66 16.19 4.30
CA LEU A 173 -13.93 16.15 5.05
C LEU A 173 -14.48 14.72 5.24
N ARG A 174 -14.14 13.79 4.36
CA ARG A 174 -14.54 12.37 4.45
C ARG A 174 -13.55 11.48 5.17
N ASN A 175 -12.41 12.02 5.59
CA ASN A 175 -11.35 11.21 6.17
C ASN A 175 -11.52 11.11 7.70
N PRO A 176 -11.84 9.93 8.24
CA PRO A 176 -12.07 9.77 9.68
C PRO A 176 -10.80 9.90 10.54
N VAL A 177 -9.65 10.14 9.94
CA VAL A 177 -8.41 10.44 10.68
C VAL A 177 -8.55 11.72 11.52
N TYR A 178 -9.46 12.62 11.13
CA TYR A 178 -9.69 13.91 11.82
C TYR A 178 -10.74 13.85 12.94
N VAL A 179 -11.56 12.80 12.98
CA VAL A 179 -12.64 12.72 13.97
C VAL A 179 -12.12 12.36 15.37
N GLN A 180 -12.84 12.79 16.37
CA GLN A 180 -12.75 12.26 17.72
C GLN A 180 -13.72 11.08 17.81
N ALA A 181 -13.19 9.86 17.87
CA ALA A 181 -13.94 8.62 17.75
C ALA A 181 -14.81 8.37 18.99
N ASP A 182 -15.99 8.93 19.01
CA ASP A 182 -17.04 8.73 19.99
C ASP A 182 -18.09 7.70 19.53
N LEU A 183 -19.13 7.52 20.34
CA LEU A 183 -20.20 6.58 20.04
C LEU A 183 -21.00 6.97 18.77
N ASP A 184 -21.13 8.26 18.47
CA ASP A 184 -21.85 8.72 17.27
C ASP A 184 -21.08 8.33 16.01
N VAL A 185 -19.76 8.42 16.04
CA VAL A 185 -18.87 7.93 14.96
C VAL A 185 -19.02 6.42 14.79
N TYR A 186 -19.06 5.66 15.90
CA TYR A 186 -19.29 4.22 15.85
C TYR A 186 -20.63 3.87 15.17
N GLU A 187 -21.74 4.46 15.62
CA GLU A 187 -23.08 4.19 15.08
C GLU A 187 -23.21 4.66 13.62
N PHE A 188 -22.59 5.78 13.25
CA PHE A 188 -22.55 6.24 11.87
C PHE A 188 -21.92 5.16 10.94
N PHE A 189 -20.69 4.73 11.23
CA PHE A 189 -20.00 3.76 10.37
C PHE A 189 -20.70 2.40 10.38
N LYS A 190 -21.26 1.98 11.51
CA LYS A 190 -22.08 0.77 11.62
C LYS A 190 -23.32 0.84 10.71
N SER A 191 -24.01 1.97 10.69
CA SER A 191 -25.18 2.18 9.83
C SER A 191 -24.84 2.13 8.33
N GLN A 192 -23.61 2.50 7.96
CA GLN A 192 -23.09 2.41 6.60
C GLN A 192 -22.63 1.00 6.20
N GLY A 193 -22.67 0.03 7.12
CA GLY A 193 -22.22 -1.34 6.89
C GLY A 193 -20.70 -1.51 6.90
N THR A 194 -19.95 -0.53 7.41
CA THR A 194 -18.48 -0.61 7.57
C THR A 194 -18.14 -1.68 8.61
N VAL A 195 -17.09 -2.46 8.36
CA VAL A 195 -16.56 -3.42 9.33
C VAL A 195 -15.87 -2.65 10.47
N LEU A 196 -16.41 -2.75 11.69
CA LEU A 196 -15.85 -2.14 12.88
C LEU A 196 -14.95 -3.16 13.60
N VAL A 197 -13.69 -2.79 13.85
CA VAL A 197 -12.70 -3.68 14.46
C VAL A 197 -12.76 -3.63 15.98
N ASN A 198 -13.02 -2.46 16.52
CA ASN A 198 -13.09 -2.20 17.96
C ASN A 198 -14.54 -2.24 18.45
N ASP A 199 -14.75 -2.56 19.71
CA ASP A 199 -16.06 -2.57 20.33
C ASP A 199 -16.58 -1.13 20.58
N ALA A 200 -17.90 -0.96 20.68
CA ALA A 200 -18.52 0.34 20.92
C ALA A 200 -17.99 1.02 22.21
N ALA A 201 -17.65 0.24 23.23
CA ALA A 201 -17.11 0.73 24.50
C ALA A 201 -15.72 1.40 24.36
N ASP A 202 -14.98 1.11 23.31
CA ASP A 202 -13.65 1.68 23.05
C ASP A 202 -13.76 3.08 22.43
N PHE A 203 -14.92 3.46 21.89
CA PHE A 203 -15.16 4.75 21.25
C PHE A 203 -15.47 5.83 22.29
N THR A 204 -14.42 6.30 22.95
CA THR A 204 -14.49 7.25 24.07
C THR A 204 -14.31 8.72 23.66
N GLY A 205 -14.11 9.00 22.37
CA GLY A 205 -13.79 10.34 21.86
C GLY A 205 -12.33 10.76 22.01
N MET A 206 -11.47 9.89 22.56
CA MET A 206 -10.04 10.20 22.78
C MET A 206 -9.17 9.97 21.56
N ASN A 207 -9.56 9.05 20.70
CA ASN A 207 -8.76 8.59 19.55
C ASN A 207 -9.35 9.07 18.22
N GLY A 208 -8.49 9.21 17.21
CA GLY A 208 -8.92 9.26 15.81
C GLY A 208 -9.18 7.86 15.25
N CYS A 209 -9.55 7.80 13.98
CA CYS A 209 -9.79 6.53 13.29
C CYS A 209 -8.94 6.39 12.04
N TYR A 210 -8.61 5.15 11.71
CA TYR A 210 -8.15 4.79 10.38
C TYR A 210 -9.24 4.03 9.62
N LEU A 211 -9.37 4.34 8.34
CA LEU A 211 -10.26 3.64 7.43
C LEU A 211 -9.42 2.91 6.38
N TYR A 212 -9.48 1.59 6.41
CA TYR A 212 -8.72 0.73 5.52
C TYR A 212 -9.66 -0.05 4.60
N GLN A 213 -9.15 -0.44 3.43
CA GLN A 213 -9.89 -1.31 2.53
C GLN A 213 -10.12 -2.68 3.16
N GLY A 214 -11.31 -3.25 3.02
CA GLY A 214 -11.62 -4.60 3.44
C GLY A 214 -10.82 -5.65 2.64
N ARG A 215 -10.62 -6.83 3.23
CA ARG A 215 -9.74 -7.87 2.69
C ARG A 215 -10.19 -8.41 1.34
N ASP A 216 -11.50 -8.55 1.15
CA ASP A 216 -12.08 -9.24 -0.01
C ASP A 216 -12.53 -8.27 -1.11
N VAL A 217 -12.14 -7.00 -1.02
CA VAL A 217 -12.54 -5.96 -1.97
C VAL A 217 -11.56 -5.88 -3.13
N LYS A 218 -12.09 -5.92 -4.36
CA LYS A 218 -11.28 -5.73 -5.56
C LYS A 218 -10.84 -4.27 -5.68
N PRO A 219 -9.55 -4.00 -6.03
CA PRO A 219 -8.98 -2.65 -6.09
C PRO A 219 -9.67 -1.67 -7.05
N ASP A 220 -10.35 -2.18 -8.06
CA ASP A 220 -10.95 -1.44 -9.19
C ASP A 220 -12.38 -0.98 -8.93
N LYS A 221 -12.99 -1.35 -7.82
CA LYS A 221 -14.32 -0.86 -7.43
C LYS A 221 -14.21 0.46 -6.68
N ALA A 222 -15.13 1.39 -6.98
CA ALA A 222 -15.31 2.58 -6.17
C ALA A 222 -15.51 2.14 -4.71
N GLN A 223 -14.65 2.64 -3.82
CA GLN A 223 -14.66 2.24 -2.41
C GLN A 223 -15.94 2.76 -1.74
N SER A 224 -16.84 1.84 -1.43
CA SER A 224 -18.00 2.10 -0.57
C SER A 224 -17.59 1.90 0.88
N LEU A 225 -18.22 2.61 1.83
CA LEU A 225 -17.95 2.44 3.26
C LEU A 225 -18.16 0.99 3.73
N LYS A 226 -19.13 0.27 3.15
CA LYS A 226 -19.36 -1.17 3.41
C LYS A 226 -18.20 -2.10 2.99
N ASP A 227 -17.35 -1.63 2.08
CA ASP A 227 -16.18 -2.38 1.61
C ASP A 227 -14.91 -2.03 2.41
N GLN A 228 -15.07 -1.23 3.47
CA GLN A 228 -13.96 -0.71 4.29
C GLN A 228 -14.05 -1.21 5.72
N MET A 229 -12.95 -1.05 6.43
CA MET A 229 -12.76 -1.44 7.82
C MET A 229 -12.30 -0.22 8.60
N LEU A 230 -13.05 0.14 9.65
CA LEU A 230 -12.71 1.22 10.59
C LEU A 230 -12.00 0.63 11.80
N VAL A 231 -10.92 1.27 12.21
CA VAL A 231 -10.16 0.90 13.40
C VAL A 231 -9.73 2.14 14.16
N LEU A 232 -9.77 2.09 15.49
CA LEU A 232 -9.24 3.16 16.33
C LEU A 232 -7.74 3.33 16.14
N ALA A 233 -7.31 4.57 16.00
CA ALA A 233 -5.93 4.95 15.80
C ALA A 233 -5.26 5.35 17.13
N PRO A 234 -3.94 5.17 17.28
CA PRO A 234 -3.21 5.58 18.48
C PRO A 234 -2.87 7.08 18.49
N HIS A 235 -3.67 7.91 17.85
CA HIS A 235 -3.53 9.37 17.82
C HIS A 235 -4.85 10.03 18.23
N GLU A 236 -4.78 11.25 18.70
CA GLU A 236 -5.95 12.07 18.99
C GLU A 236 -6.59 12.57 17.67
N GLY A 237 -7.92 12.72 17.65
CA GLY A 237 -8.62 13.46 16.59
C GLY A 237 -8.30 14.97 16.66
N ILE A 238 -8.70 15.72 15.63
CA ILE A 238 -8.50 17.17 15.55
C ILE A 238 -9.77 17.92 15.93
#